data_45048d2df2fc217744029b6754c77ead
#
_entry.id   45048d2df2fc217744029b6754c77ead
#
_cell.length_a   1.000
_cell.length_b   1.000
_cell.length_c   1.000
_cell.angle_alpha   90.00
_cell.angle_beta   90.00
_cell.angle_gamma   90.00
#
_symmetry.space_group_name_H-M   'P 1'
#
loop_
_entity.id
_entity.type
_entity.pdbx_description
1 polymer ?
#
loop_
_entity_poly.entity_id
_entity_poly.type
_entity_poly.pdbx_seq_one_letter_code
_entity_poly.pdbx_strand_id
1 'polypeptide(L)'
;MTGPRGSAGEDVGQPEDLFVPEVTTHTRTVPLSGGALDLSWAAITDTGKRREVNQDAVLAEFPLFVVADGMGGHLGGEIASASTVDRLRAVVEGGSVSPKHIEKALARAVKDIVSHPETTDEGTGTTLTGLYLEATGDEPHWVTLNIGDSRVYLLRDDDIVQITTDHSVVQELIAAGRLSPEEAENHPYGNVITRAVGPSDSVKPDYLRLEVLDGDRFVICSDGLTKELTDFGIRHFLDANPDPAAAVEAMMAAALENGGRDNITIVVLDVTRRGA
;
A
#
# COMPACT_ATOMS: atom_id res chain seq x y z
N MET A 1 -11.61 67.81 -25.31
CA MET A 1 -12.32 67.08 -24.21
C MET A 1 -11.86 65.65 -24.25
N THR A 2 -10.95 65.34 -23.35
CA THR A 2 -10.30 64.03 -23.21
C THR A 2 -10.97 63.25 -22.11
N GLY A 3 -11.58 62.10 -22.45
CA GLY A 3 -12.12 61.16 -21.47
C GLY A 3 -11.05 60.17 -21.03
N PRO A 4 -11.07 59.70 -19.75
CA PRO A 4 -10.02 58.83 -19.22
C PRO A 4 -10.24 57.35 -19.62
N ARG A 5 -9.11 56.68 -19.88
CA ARG A 5 -9.04 55.24 -20.11
C ARG A 5 -9.26 54.48 -18.80
N GLY A 6 -10.19 53.56 -18.75
CA GLY A 6 -10.35 52.61 -17.68
C GLY A 6 -9.23 51.56 -17.71
N SER A 7 -8.58 51.39 -16.57
CA SER A 7 -7.67 50.28 -16.32
C SER A 7 -8.44 48.98 -16.13
N ALA A 8 -8.17 48.01 -16.98
CA ALA A 8 -8.58 46.64 -16.72
C ALA A 8 -7.80 46.08 -15.52
N GLY A 9 -8.49 45.78 -14.45
CA GLY A 9 -7.93 44.99 -13.34
C GLY A 9 -7.67 43.56 -13.81
N GLU A 10 -6.44 43.12 -13.66
CA GLU A 10 -6.08 41.71 -13.77
C GLU A 10 -6.76 40.97 -12.60
N ASP A 11 -7.68 40.10 -12.96
CA ASP A 11 -8.26 39.12 -12.05
C ASP A 11 -7.15 38.10 -11.72
N VAL A 12 -6.51 38.29 -10.57
CA VAL A 12 -5.56 37.32 -10.00
C VAL A 12 -6.42 36.19 -9.48
N GLY A 13 -6.53 35.12 -10.29
CA GLY A 13 -7.18 33.88 -9.89
C GLY A 13 -6.72 33.46 -8.50
N GLN A 14 -7.69 33.16 -7.64
CA GLN A 14 -7.41 32.56 -6.33
C GLN A 14 -6.58 31.30 -6.54
N PRO A 15 -5.62 30.99 -5.64
CA PRO A 15 -4.89 29.75 -5.71
C PRO A 15 -5.92 28.61 -5.61
N GLU A 16 -5.88 27.69 -6.58
CA GLU A 16 -6.63 26.43 -6.53
C GLU A 16 -6.37 25.81 -5.16
N ASP A 17 -7.43 25.46 -4.42
CA ASP A 17 -7.34 24.71 -3.18
C ASP A 17 -6.57 23.43 -3.50
N LEU A 18 -5.31 23.38 -3.13
CA LEU A 18 -4.51 22.18 -3.20
C LEU A 18 -5.18 21.16 -2.28
N PHE A 19 -5.83 20.16 -2.86
CA PHE A 19 -6.33 19.02 -2.11
C PHE A 19 -5.12 18.38 -1.40
N VAL A 20 -5.08 18.52 -0.08
CA VAL A 20 -4.08 17.85 0.75
C VAL A 20 -4.67 16.50 1.14
N PRO A 21 -4.05 15.39 0.74
CA PRO A 21 -4.51 14.07 1.13
C PRO A 21 -4.62 13.96 2.66
N GLU A 22 -5.71 13.37 3.15
CA GLU A 22 -5.92 13.20 4.58
C GLU A 22 -5.03 12.08 5.12
N VAL A 23 -4.18 12.39 6.10
CA VAL A 23 -3.36 11.41 6.80
C VAL A 23 -4.15 10.87 7.99
N THR A 24 -4.32 9.56 8.04
CA THR A 24 -4.86 8.88 9.23
C THR A 24 -3.73 8.42 10.14
N THR A 25 -3.82 8.68 11.45
CA THR A 25 -2.81 8.31 12.44
C THR A 25 -3.41 7.54 13.60
N HIS A 26 -2.71 6.51 14.05
CA HIS A 26 -3.16 5.66 15.14
C HIS A 26 -2.00 5.16 15.98
N THR A 27 -2.29 4.83 17.23
CA THR A 27 -1.36 4.15 18.14
C THR A 27 -2.04 3.00 18.87
N ARG A 28 -1.27 1.98 19.23
CA ARG A 28 -1.79 0.84 19.99
C ARG A 28 -0.71 0.26 20.88
N THR A 29 -1.03 0.02 22.15
CA THR A 29 -0.20 -0.80 23.04
C THR A 29 -0.77 -2.21 23.08
N VAL A 30 0.08 -3.20 22.78
CA VAL A 30 -0.22 -4.63 22.83
C VAL A 30 0.51 -5.22 24.03
N PRO A 31 -0.18 -5.67 25.09
CA PRO A 31 0.47 -6.28 26.23
C PRO A 31 1.05 -7.64 25.86
N LEU A 32 2.26 -7.92 26.36
CA LEU A 32 2.96 -9.20 26.26
C LEU A 32 3.23 -9.78 27.66
N SER A 33 3.57 -11.06 27.75
CA SER A 33 3.94 -11.73 29.01
C SER A 33 5.17 -11.11 29.68
N GLY A 34 6.08 -10.49 28.92
CA GLY A 34 7.31 -9.86 29.38
C GLY A 34 7.44 -8.39 29.00
N GLY A 35 6.34 -7.63 28.90
CA GLY A 35 6.38 -6.21 28.53
C GLY A 35 5.21 -5.79 27.65
N ALA A 36 5.48 -4.98 26.64
CA ALA A 36 4.48 -4.52 25.68
C ALA A 36 5.10 -4.17 24.33
N LEU A 37 4.30 -4.21 23.28
CA LEU A 37 4.58 -3.55 22.01
C LEU A 37 3.78 -2.26 21.93
N ASP A 38 4.45 -1.15 21.67
CA ASP A 38 3.81 0.07 21.24
C ASP A 38 3.93 0.16 19.72
N LEU A 39 2.80 0.24 19.08
CA LEU A 39 2.67 0.40 17.65
C LEU A 39 2.18 1.81 17.35
N SER A 40 2.80 2.49 16.40
CA SER A 40 2.30 3.74 15.82
C SER A 40 2.30 3.63 14.32
N TRP A 41 1.25 4.09 13.67
CA TRP A 41 1.17 4.04 12.21
C TRP A 41 0.41 5.21 11.63
N ALA A 42 0.72 5.49 10.39
CA ALA A 42 0.00 6.42 9.56
C ALA A 42 -0.26 5.83 8.18
N ALA A 43 -1.35 6.26 7.58
CA ALA A 43 -1.72 5.88 6.22
C ALA A 43 -2.16 7.13 5.43
N ILE A 44 -1.82 7.15 4.14
CA ILE A 44 -2.19 8.19 3.19
C ILE A 44 -2.47 7.54 1.84
N THR A 45 -3.44 8.07 1.10
CA THR A 45 -3.73 7.67 -0.27
C THR A 45 -4.04 8.90 -1.12
N ASP A 46 -3.61 8.90 -2.36
CA ASP A 46 -3.80 9.99 -3.33
C ASP A 46 -4.06 9.43 -4.73
N THR A 47 -4.91 10.12 -5.49
CA THR A 47 -5.22 9.75 -6.87
C THR A 47 -4.03 9.90 -7.82
N GLY A 48 -3.03 10.68 -7.42
CA GLY A 48 -1.94 11.09 -8.29
C GLY A 48 -2.34 12.18 -9.27
N LYS A 49 -1.41 12.53 -10.16
CA LYS A 49 -1.59 13.66 -11.09
C LYS A 49 -2.10 13.25 -12.47
N ARG A 50 -2.22 11.96 -12.75
CA ARG A 50 -2.54 11.43 -14.09
C ARG A 50 -3.79 10.57 -14.14
N ARG A 51 -4.26 10.10 -13.01
CA ARG A 51 -5.47 9.30 -12.92
C ARG A 51 -6.67 10.19 -12.59
N GLU A 52 -7.85 9.81 -13.03
CA GLU A 52 -9.10 10.51 -12.73
C GLU A 52 -9.77 9.95 -11.45
N VAL A 53 -9.50 8.68 -11.15
CA VAL A 53 -10.08 7.94 -10.03
C VAL A 53 -8.97 7.27 -9.24
N ASN A 54 -9.13 7.25 -7.92
CA ASN A 54 -8.26 6.45 -7.06
C ASN A 54 -8.83 5.02 -6.96
N GLN A 55 -8.12 4.06 -7.56
CA GLN A 55 -8.47 2.65 -7.54
C GLN A 55 -7.75 1.87 -6.44
N ASP A 56 -6.87 2.53 -5.68
CA ASP A 56 -6.26 1.95 -4.49
C ASP A 56 -7.25 1.91 -3.32
N ALA A 57 -7.09 0.93 -2.45
CA ALA A 57 -7.76 0.85 -1.16
C ALA A 57 -6.79 0.44 -0.05
N VAL A 58 -7.05 0.91 1.17
CA VAL A 58 -6.18 0.67 2.32
C VAL A 58 -6.98 0.22 3.55
N LEU A 59 -6.45 -0.71 4.30
CA LEU A 59 -6.88 -1.05 5.65
C LEU A 59 -5.68 -0.92 6.59
N ALA A 60 -5.65 0.12 7.40
CA ALA A 60 -4.63 0.36 8.41
C ALA A 60 -5.25 0.23 9.81
N GLU A 61 -5.74 -0.97 10.14
CA GLU A 61 -6.45 -1.26 11.38
C GLU A 61 -5.81 -2.45 12.11
N PHE A 62 -5.38 -2.24 13.35
CA PHE A 62 -4.80 -3.32 14.15
C PHE A 62 -5.77 -4.52 14.26
N PRO A 63 -5.28 -5.76 14.04
CA PRO A 63 -3.90 -6.17 13.86
C PRO A 63 -3.47 -6.33 12.39
N LEU A 64 -4.25 -5.90 11.39
CA LEU A 64 -4.03 -6.11 9.97
C LEU A 64 -3.82 -4.78 9.23
N PHE A 65 -2.75 -4.69 8.45
CA PHE A 65 -2.36 -3.53 7.66
C PHE A 65 -2.15 -3.98 6.21
N VAL A 66 -2.97 -3.49 5.29
CA VAL A 66 -2.89 -3.90 3.87
C VAL A 66 -3.17 -2.75 2.92
N VAL A 67 -2.58 -2.83 1.75
CA VAL A 67 -2.82 -2.01 0.57
C VAL A 67 -3.30 -2.92 -0.56
N ALA A 68 -4.28 -2.46 -1.31
CA ALA A 68 -4.85 -3.12 -2.46
C ALA A 68 -4.89 -2.12 -3.62
N ASP A 69 -4.15 -2.40 -4.70
CA ASP A 69 -4.08 -1.59 -5.91
C ASP A 69 -5.02 -2.21 -6.95
N GLY A 70 -6.05 -1.48 -7.28
CA GLY A 70 -7.12 -1.94 -8.16
C GLY A 70 -6.77 -1.77 -9.63
N MET A 71 -7.04 -2.80 -10.42
CA MET A 71 -6.87 -2.79 -11.87
C MET A 71 -8.14 -3.19 -12.58
N GLY A 72 -8.33 -2.62 -13.77
CA GLY A 72 -9.50 -2.87 -14.62
C GLY A 72 -10.05 -1.59 -15.23
N GLY A 73 -10.85 -1.71 -16.30
CA GLY A 73 -11.42 -0.55 -16.97
C GLY A 73 -12.42 0.21 -16.08
N HIS A 74 -12.45 1.54 -16.23
CA HIS A 74 -13.38 2.45 -15.54
C HIS A 74 -13.43 2.24 -14.02
N LEU A 75 -14.52 1.70 -13.47
CA LEU A 75 -14.75 1.48 -12.05
C LEU A 75 -14.34 0.09 -11.55
N GLY A 76 -13.90 -0.80 -12.44
CA GLY A 76 -13.61 -2.19 -12.07
C GLY A 76 -12.52 -2.33 -11.00
N GLY A 77 -11.43 -1.59 -11.14
CA GLY A 77 -10.32 -1.61 -10.18
C GLY A 77 -10.74 -1.10 -8.79
N GLU A 78 -11.46 0.03 -8.73
CA GLU A 78 -11.99 0.59 -7.48
C GLU A 78 -12.89 -0.41 -6.75
N ILE A 79 -13.81 -1.07 -7.47
CA ILE A 79 -14.69 -2.09 -6.91
C ILE A 79 -13.89 -3.28 -6.38
N ALA A 80 -12.85 -3.71 -7.11
CA ALA A 80 -12.04 -4.86 -6.73
C ALA A 80 -11.23 -4.61 -5.46
N SER A 81 -10.54 -3.48 -5.38
CA SER A 81 -9.75 -3.08 -4.21
C SER A 81 -10.64 -2.84 -2.99
N ALA A 82 -11.72 -2.06 -3.14
CA ALA A 82 -12.68 -1.77 -2.07
C ALA A 82 -13.33 -3.06 -1.54
N SER A 83 -13.85 -3.94 -2.42
CA SER A 83 -14.45 -5.21 -2.00
C SER A 83 -13.45 -6.10 -1.23
N THR A 84 -12.19 -6.12 -1.65
CA THR A 84 -11.14 -6.90 -1.00
C THR A 84 -10.86 -6.35 0.40
N VAL A 85 -10.69 -5.05 0.54
CA VAL A 85 -10.45 -4.38 1.82
C VAL A 85 -11.64 -4.55 2.77
N ASP A 86 -12.88 -4.39 2.31
CA ASP A 86 -14.09 -4.56 3.14
C ASP A 86 -14.24 -5.99 3.67
N ARG A 87 -13.90 -7.00 2.86
CA ARG A 87 -13.90 -8.40 3.33
C ARG A 87 -12.82 -8.67 4.37
N LEU A 88 -11.67 -7.99 4.27
CA LEU A 88 -10.59 -8.10 5.26
C LEU A 88 -10.91 -7.31 6.54
N ARG A 89 -11.57 -6.14 6.45
CA ARG A 89 -12.08 -5.40 7.61
C ARG A 89 -13.03 -6.28 8.43
N ALA A 90 -13.93 -7.01 7.80
CA ALA A 90 -14.80 -7.95 8.49
C ALA A 90 -14.04 -9.10 9.21
N VAL A 91 -12.83 -9.45 8.76
CA VAL A 91 -11.95 -10.39 9.49
C VAL A 91 -11.39 -9.75 10.76
N VAL A 92 -10.96 -8.49 10.68
CA VAL A 92 -10.47 -7.72 11.85
C VAL A 92 -11.58 -7.55 12.88
N GLU A 93 -12.77 -7.12 12.46
CA GLU A 93 -13.97 -6.98 13.32
C GLU A 93 -14.37 -8.31 13.98
N GLY A 94 -14.15 -9.43 13.30
CA GLY A 94 -14.36 -10.77 13.84
C GLY A 94 -13.33 -11.21 14.89
N GLY A 95 -12.30 -10.38 15.15
CA GLY A 95 -11.32 -10.54 16.23
C GLY A 95 -10.31 -11.68 16.04
N SER A 96 -10.20 -12.26 14.85
CA SER A 96 -9.26 -13.36 14.58
C SER A 96 -8.69 -13.26 13.17
N VAL A 97 -7.44 -12.84 13.06
CA VAL A 97 -6.69 -12.78 11.81
C VAL A 97 -5.78 -14.00 11.69
N SER A 98 -5.87 -14.71 10.58
CA SER A 98 -5.02 -15.85 10.25
C SER A 98 -5.07 -16.10 8.75
N PRO A 99 -4.12 -16.87 8.16
CA PRO A 99 -4.14 -17.21 6.74
C PRO A 99 -5.49 -17.78 6.29
N LYS A 100 -6.08 -18.66 7.08
CA LYS A 100 -7.38 -19.27 6.78
C LYS A 100 -8.53 -18.23 6.72
N HIS A 101 -8.54 -17.26 7.63
CA HIS A 101 -9.56 -16.22 7.64
C HIS A 101 -9.38 -15.25 6.49
N ILE A 102 -8.14 -14.88 6.17
CA ILE A 102 -7.77 -14.05 5.03
C ILE A 102 -8.19 -14.75 3.72
N GLU A 103 -7.75 -15.98 3.48
CA GLU A 103 -8.10 -16.73 2.25
C GLU A 103 -9.62 -16.87 2.07
N LYS A 104 -10.36 -17.09 3.17
CA LYS A 104 -11.82 -17.13 3.12
C LYS A 104 -12.45 -15.77 2.78
N ALA A 105 -11.87 -14.68 3.27
CA ALA A 105 -12.29 -13.32 2.95
C ALA A 105 -12.04 -13.02 1.47
N LEU A 106 -10.85 -13.35 0.97
CA LEU A 106 -10.48 -13.18 -0.44
C LEU A 106 -11.39 -13.98 -1.38
N ALA A 107 -11.71 -15.23 -1.04
CA ALA A 107 -12.66 -16.02 -1.81
C ALA A 107 -14.08 -15.41 -1.85
N ARG A 108 -14.45 -14.59 -0.85
CA ARG A 108 -15.71 -13.83 -0.88
C ARG A 108 -15.57 -12.56 -1.70
N ALA A 109 -14.44 -11.83 -1.55
CA ALA A 109 -14.15 -10.66 -2.37
C ALA A 109 -14.19 -10.98 -3.86
N VAL A 110 -13.59 -12.09 -4.28
CA VAL A 110 -13.66 -12.57 -5.69
C VAL A 110 -15.12 -12.75 -6.15
N LYS A 111 -16.00 -13.30 -5.29
CA LYS A 111 -17.41 -13.46 -5.65
C LYS A 111 -18.12 -12.10 -5.77
N ASP A 112 -17.82 -11.15 -4.89
CA ASP A 112 -18.38 -9.81 -4.95
C ASP A 112 -17.93 -9.12 -6.23
N ILE A 113 -16.64 -9.18 -6.56
CA ILE A 113 -16.06 -8.63 -7.79
C ILE A 113 -16.76 -9.23 -9.02
N VAL A 114 -16.79 -10.55 -9.15
CA VAL A 114 -17.38 -11.24 -10.31
C VAL A 114 -18.88 -10.98 -10.46
N SER A 115 -19.60 -10.77 -9.37
CA SER A 115 -21.05 -10.53 -9.40
C SER A 115 -21.43 -9.06 -9.59
N HIS A 116 -20.49 -8.13 -9.53
CA HIS A 116 -20.79 -6.70 -9.66
C HIS A 116 -21.01 -6.32 -11.14
N PRO A 117 -22.08 -5.57 -11.47
CA PRO A 117 -22.42 -5.26 -12.85
C PRO A 117 -21.42 -4.36 -13.58
N GLU A 118 -20.62 -3.59 -12.85
CA GLU A 118 -19.59 -2.69 -13.41
C GLU A 118 -18.25 -3.37 -13.62
N THR A 119 -18.09 -4.64 -13.20
CA THR A 119 -16.88 -5.41 -13.44
C THR A 119 -17.02 -6.19 -14.75
N THR A 120 -15.97 -6.20 -15.55
CA THR A 120 -15.93 -7.00 -16.78
C THR A 120 -15.22 -8.33 -16.49
N ASP A 121 -15.56 -9.37 -17.23
CA ASP A 121 -14.96 -10.72 -17.06
C ASP A 121 -13.44 -10.71 -17.35
N GLU A 122 -12.94 -9.71 -18.06
CA GLU A 122 -11.54 -9.62 -18.48
C GLU A 122 -10.81 -8.49 -17.75
N GLY A 123 -9.85 -8.84 -16.90
CA GLY A 123 -8.84 -7.93 -16.37
C GLY A 123 -9.24 -7.11 -15.14
N THR A 124 -10.42 -7.33 -14.56
CA THR A 124 -10.77 -6.69 -13.29
C THR A 124 -10.20 -7.47 -12.10
N GLY A 125 -9.49 -6.79 -11.23
CA GLY A 125 -8.89 -7.39 -10.04
C GLY A 125 -8.18 -6.35 -9.20
N THR A 126 -7.46 -6.83 -8.20
CA THR A 126 -6.61 -5.96 -7.36
C THR A 126 -5.39 -6.73 -6.87
N THR A 127 -4.31 -6.02 -6.61
CA THR A 127 -3.22 -6.54 -5.79
C THR A 127 -3.68 -6.65 -4.33
N LEU A 128 -2.89 -7.27 -3.50
CA LEU A 128 -3.03 -7.24 -2.05
C LEU A 128 -1.68 -7.46 -1.41
N THR A 129 -1.19 -6.48 -0.68
CA THR A 129 0.06 -6.60 0.08
C THR A 129 -0.13 -6.08 1.49
N GLY A 130 0.65 -6.59 2.44
CA GLY A 130 0.59 -6.10 3.80
C GLY A 130 1.11 -7.09 4.83
N LEU A 131 0.76 -6.83 6.09
CA LEU A 131 1.15 -7.67 7.21
C LEU A 131 0.13 -7.62 8.34
N TYR A 132 0.15 -8.64 9.20
CA TYR A 132 -0.63 -8.65 10.43
C TYR A 132 0.20 -9.16 11.60
N LEU A 133 -0.16 -8.72 12.82
CA LEU A 133 0.43 -9.23 14.04
C LEU A 133 -0.27 -10.52 14.46
N GLU A 134 0.46 -11.62 14.46
CA GLU A 134 0.05 -12.89 15.03
C GLU A 134 0.49 -12.96 16.50
N ALA A 135 -0.46 -12.77 17.41
CA ALA A 135 -0.20 -12.77 18.85
C ALA A 135 -0.58 -14.12 19.51
N THR A 136 -0.32 -15.23 18.81
CA THR A 136 -0.58 -16.59 19.33
C THR A 136 0.69 -17.17 19.94
N GLY A 137 0.64 -17.48 21.24
CA GLY A 137 1.79 -18.00 22.02
C GLY A 137 2.51 -16.92 22.81
N ASP A 138 3.71 -17.25 23.29
CA ASP A 138 4.48 -16.36 24.17
C ASP A 138 5.22 -15.25 23.41
N GLU A 139 5.48 -15.44 22.12
CA GLU A 139 6.17 -14.47 21.28
C GLU A 139 5.28 -14.07 20.07
N PRO A 140 5.04 -12.76 19.88
CA PRO A 140 4.32 -12.27 18.72
C PRO A 140 5.19 -12.37 17.46
N HIS A 141 4.54 -12.52 16.29
CA HIS A 141 5.22 -12.51 15.00
C HIS A 141 4.46 -11.62 14.01
N TRP A 142 5.20 -10.97 13.16
CA TRP A 142 4.64 -10.38 11.95
C TRP A 142 4.46 -11.48 10.91
N VAL A 143 3.33 -11.46 10.24
CA VAL A 143 3.07 -12.33 9.09
C VAL A 143 2.73 -11.43 7.90
N THR A 144 3.61 -11.40 6.89
CA THR A 144 3.32 -10.69 5.66
C THR A 144 2.42 -11.52 4.76
N LEU A 145 1.70 -10.84 3.87
CA LEU A 145 0.91 -11.45 2.80
C LEU A 145 1.10 -10.67 1.51
N ASN A 146 1.19 -11.37 0.37
CA ASN A 146 1.37 -10.71 -0.92
C ASN A 146 0.67 -11.42 -2.08
N ILE A 147 -0.03 -10.64 -2.91
CA ILE A 147 -0.56 -10.98 -4.23
C ILE A 147 -0.37 -9.75 -5.11
N GLY A 148 0.43 -9.84 -6.16
CA GLY A 148 0.71 -8.72 -7.06
C GLY A 148 2.08 -8.11 -6.83
N ASP A 149 2.26 -6.86 -7.22
CA ASP A 149 3.51 -6.10 -7.24
C ASP A 149 3.50 -4.85 -6.33
N SER A 150 2.45 -4.67 -5.55
CA SER A 150 2.48 -3.81 -4.36
C SER A 150 3.40 -4.42 -3.31
N ARG A 151 4.07 -3.61 -2.49
CA ARG A 151 5.22 -4.09 -1.71
C ARG A 151 5.13 -3.81 -0.22
N VAL A 152 5.81 -4.67 0.55
CA VAL A 152 6.15 -4.42 1.96
C VAL A 152 7.66 -4.31 2.07
N TYR A 153 8.12 -3.22 2.66
CA TYR A 153 9.51 -2.98 3.04
C TYR A 153 9.65 -3.04 4.56
N LEU A 154 10.81 -3.48 5.02
CA LEU A 154 11.25 -3.41 6.41
C LEU A 154 12.55 -2.61 6.49
N LEU A 155 12.55 -1.55 7.27
CA LEU A 155 13.74 -0.87 7.76
C LEU A 155 14.08 -1.46 9.12
N ARG A 156 15.23 -2.13 9.20
CA ARG A 156 15.78 -2.76 10.41
C ARG A 156 17.31 -2.64 10.39
N ASP A 157 17.93 -2.28 11.51
CA ASP A 157 19.39 -2.16 11.62
C ASP A 157 20.01 -1.26 10.54
N ASP A 158 19.36 -0.13 10.24
CA ASP A 158 19.73 0.82 9.19
C ASP A 158 19.69 0.26 7.74
N ASP A 159 19.14 -0.92 7.51
CA ASP A 159 18.96 -1.49 6.18
C ASP A 159 17.49 -1.57 5.79
N ILE A 160 17.15 -1.10 4.57
CA ILE A 160 15.83 -1.28 3.98
C ILE A 160 15.82 -2.51 3.07
N VAL A 161 14.85 -3.38 3.30
CA VAL A 161 14.70 -4.61 2.52
C VAL A 161 13.25 -4.75 2.07
N GLN A 162 13.03 -4.98 0.77
CA GLN A 162 11.73 -5.44 0.27
C GLN A 162 11.51 -6.87 0.78
N ILE A 163 10.47 -7.08 1.59
CA ILE A 163 10.18 -8.38 2.20
C ILE A 163 9.27 -9.23 1.31
N THR A 164 8.44 -8.60 0.50
CA THR A 164 7.57 -9.27 -0.47
C THR A 164 8.31 -9.50 -1.78
N THR A 165 7.89 -10.53 -2.52
CA THR A 165 8.37 -10.76 -3.88
C THR A 165 7.25 -10.42 -4.85
N ASP A 166 7.52 -9.56 -5.83
CA ASP A 166 6.53 -9.14 -6.81
C ASP A 166 6.04 -10.32 -7.66
N HIS A 167 4.75 -10.43 -7.84
CA HIS A 167 4.16 -11.35 -8.82
C HIS A 167 4.05 -10.62 -10.16
N SER A 168 5.17 -10.45 -10.84
CA SER A 168 5.27 -9.79 -12.14
C SER A 168 6.09 -10.61 -13.13
N VAL A 169 5.84 -10.38 -14.43
CA VAL A 169 6.59 -11.05 -15.51
C VAL A 169 8.09 -10.76 -15.39
N VAL A 170 8.46 -9.53 -15.07
CA VAL A 170 9.89 -9.15 -14.93
C VAL A 170 10.53 -9.87 -13.75
N GLN A 171 9.84 -10.01 -12.64
CA GLN A 171 10.37 -10.75 -11.48
C GLN A 171 10.55 -12.24 -11.79
N GLU A 172 9.65 -12.86 -12.53
CA GLU A 172 9.81 -14.25 -12.99
C GLU A 172 11.01 -14.41 -13.94
N LEU A 173 11.25 -13.43 -14.82
CA LEU A 173 12.41 -13.43 -15.72
C LEU A 173 13.73 -13.25 -14.95
N ILE A 174 13.75 -12.39 -13.92
CA ILE A 174 14.92 -12.21 -13.04
C ILE A 174 15.20 -13.52 -12.30
N ALA A 175 14.18 -14.12 -11.67
CA ALA A 175 14.31 -15.39 -10.94
C ALA A 175 14.79 -16.54 -11.86
N ALA A 176 14.42 -16.52 -13.14
CA ALA A 176 14.89 -17.48 -14.15
C ALA A 176 16.29 -17.16 -14.70
N GLY A 177 16.95 -16.09 -14.26
CA GLY A 177 18.25 -15.63 -14.77
C GLY A 177 18.22 -15.15 -16.23
N ARG A 178 17.05 -14.73 -16.71
CA ARG A 178 16.82 -14.25 -18.08
C ARG A 178 16.85 -12.72 -18.21
N LEU A 179 16.81 -12.02 -17.09
CA LEU A 179 16.82 -10.57 -17.02
C LEU A 179 17.63 -10.15 -15.79
N SER A 180 18.44 -9.11 -15.89
CA SER A 180 19.04 -8.50 -14.70
C SER A 180 18.05 -7.53 -14.04
N PRO A 181 18.23 -7.20 -12.75
CA PRO A 181 17.40 -6.17 -12.10
C PRO A 181 17.42 -4.83 -12.83
N GLU A 182 18.58 -4.40 -13.35
CA GLU A 182 18.74 -3.14 -14.07
C GLU A 182 17.99 -3.15 -15.41
N GLU A 183 17.98 -4.30 -16.12
CA GLU A 183 17.21 -4.46 -17.36
C GLU A 183 15.69 -4.47 -17.11
N ALA A 184 15.26 -4.88 -15.91
CA ALA A 184 13.86 -4.95 -15.53
C ALA A 184 13.22 -3.57 -15.38
N GLU A 185 13.96 -2.56 -14.90
CA GLU A 185 13.46 -1.21 -14.62
C GLU A 185 12.74 -0.55 -15.82
N ASN A 186 13.22 -0.81 -17.04
CA ASN A 186 12.65 -0.24 -18.27
C ASN A 186 12.07 -1.30 -19.21
N HIS A 187 11.75 -2.49 -18.69
CA HIS A 187 11.26 -3.58 -19.51
C HIS A 187 9.81 -3.32 -19.97
N PRO A 188 9.44 -3.62 -21.24
CA PRO A 188 8.07 -3.44 -21.74
C PRO A 188 6.97 -4.15 -20.93
N TYR A 189 7.31 -5.22 -20.22
CA TYR A 189 6.41 -5.97 -19.33
C TYR A 189 6.59 -5.61 -17.85
N GLY A 190 7.21 -4.46 -17.54
CA GLY A 190 7.44 -4.00 -16.16
C GLY A 190 6.15 -3.91 -15.32
N ASN A 191 5.04 -3.54 -15.94
CA ASN A 191 3.74 -3.39 -15.28
C ASN A 191 2.81 -4.61 -15.48
N VAL A 192 3.33 -5.78 -15.90
CA VAL A 192 2.50 -6.96 -16.13
C VAL A 192 2.58 -7.88 -14.92
N ILE A 193 1.52 -7.84 -14.10
CA ILE A 193 1.40 -8.75 -12.95
C ILE A 193 0.94 -10.14 -13.39
N THR A 194 1.37 -11.15 -12.66
CA THR A 194 1.06 -12.57 -12.92
C THR A 194 0.04 -13.15 -11.94
N ARG A 195 -0.27 -12.40 -10.86
CA ARG A 195 -1.25 -12.79 -9.83
C ARG A 195 -2.03 -11.58 -9.33
N ALA A 196 -3.35 -11.76 -9.14
CA ALA A 196 -4.24 -10.76 -8.60
C ALA A 196 -5.40 -11.40 -7.83
N VAL A 197 -6.04 -10.65 -6.95
CA VAL A 197 -7.36 -10.97 -6.40
C VAL A 197 -8.41 -10.59 -7.45
N GLY A 198 -9.00 -11.58 -8.09
CA GLY A 198 -9.93 -11.36 -9.21
C GLY A 198 -10.47 -12.68 -9.76
N PRO A 199 -10.86 -12.73 -11.02
CA PRO A 199 -11.56 -13.85 -11.62
C PRO A 199 -10.75 -15.17 -11.74
N SER A 200 -9.52 -15.24 -11.22
CA SER A 200 -8.76 -16.50 -11.21
C SER A 200 -9.26 -17.45 -10.12
N ASP A 201 -9.22 -18.74 -10.41
CA ASP A 201 -9.82 -19.81 -9.57
C ASP A 201 -9.12 -20.05 -8.23
N SER A 202 -7.95 -19.50 -7.97
CA SER A 202 -7.17 -19.74 -6.75
C SER A 202 -6.39 -18.52 -6.32
N VAL A 203 -6.92 -17.83 -5.32
CA VAL A 203 -6.27 -16.65 -4.74
C VAL A 203 -5.64 -17.04 -3.40
N LYS A 204 -4.35 -17.35 -3.42
CA LYS A 204 -3.57 -17.59 -2.20
C LYS A 204 -2.45 -16.58 -2.12
N PRO A 205 -2.41 -15.78 -1.03
CA PRO A 205 -1.25 -14.95 -0.78
C PRO A 205 0.00 -15.78 -0.51
N ASP A 206 1.16 -15.25 -0.85
CA ASP A 206 2.41 -15.71 -0.29
C ASP A 206 2.55 -15.15 1.12
N TYR A 207 2.97 -15.96 2.06
CA TYR A 207 3.13 -15.59 3.46
C TYR A 207 4.59 -15.75 3.89
N LEU A 208 5.08 -14.74 4.64
CA LEU A 208 6.38 -14.83 5.32
C LEU A 208 6.18 -14.45 6.78
N ARG A 209 6.71 -15.26 7.70
CA ARG A 209 6.67 -15.00 9.13
C ARG A 209 7.98 -14.39 9.59
N LEU A 210 7.91 -13.29 10.36
CA LEU A 210 9.05 -12.54 10.85
C LEU A 210 8.94 -12.38 12.38
N GLU A 211 10.09 -12.37 13.05
CA GLU A 211 10.15 -11.96 14.45
C GLU A 211 9.83 -10.48 14.59
N VAL A 212 9.20 -10.12 15.70
CA VAL A 212 8.95 -8.73 16.08
C VAL A 212 10.15 -8.20 16.85
N LEU A 213 10.89 -7.28 16.29
CA LEU A 213 12.03 -6.65 16.95
C LEU A 213 11.71 -5.20 17.35
N ASP A 214 12.43 -4.71 18.36
CA ASP A 214 12.38 -3.30 18.74
C ASP A 214 12.99 -2.44 17.64
N GLY A 215 12.32 -1.35 17.28
CA GLY A 215 12.77 -0.44 16.23
C GLY A 215 12.42 -0.88 14.81
N ASP A 216 11.70 -2.00 14.61
CA ASP A 216 11.18 -2.34 13.28
C ASP A 216 10.30 -1.22 12.73
N ARG A 217 10.52 -0.87 11.46
CA ARG A 217 9.73 0.09 10.73
C ARG A 217 9.32 -0.46 9.38
N PHE A 218 8.02 -0.58 9.14
CA PHE A 218 7.48 -1.12 7.89
C PHE A 218 6.92 -0.03 6.99
N VAL A 219 7.09 -0.21 5.68
CA VAL A 219 6.35 0.53 4.65
C VAL A 219 5.55 -0.46 3.83
N ILE A 220 4.25 -0.21 3.70
CA ILE A 220 3.34 -0.96 2.84
C ILE A 220 2.86 0.01 1.77
N CYS A 221 3.03 -0.30 0.50
CA CYS A 221 2.70 0.66 -0.54
C CYS A 221 2.21 0.00 -1.84
N SER A 222 1.41 0.74 -2.61
CA SER A 222 1.13 0.43 -4.00
C SER A 222 2.32 0.74 -4.90
N ASP A 223 2.29 0.26 -6.13
CA ASP A 223 3.35 0.47 -7.12
C ASP A 223 3.51 1.94 -7.54
N GLY A 224 2.46 2.77 -7.32
CA GLY A 224 2.53 4.21 -7.54
C GLY A 224 3.60 4.92 -6.71
N LEU A 225 3.95 4.40 -5.52
CA LEU A 225 5.10 4.91 -4.78
C LEU A 225 6.41 4.47 -5.43
N THR A 226 6.56 3.19 -5.74
CA THR A 226 7.83 2.60 -6.23
C THR A 226 8.13 2.93 -7.68
N LYS A 227 7.14 3.40 -8.45
CA LYS A 227 7.33 4.02 -9.77
C LYS A 227 7.97 5.41 -9.69
N GLU A 228 7.85 6.09 -8.56
CA GLU A 228 8.33 7.46 -8.37
C GLU A 228 9.53 7.54 -7.43
N LEU A 229 9.69 6.62 -6.48
CA LEU A 229 10.79 6.57 -5.53
C LEU A 229 11.51 5.23 -5.59
N THR A 230 12.84 5.28 -5.57
CA THR A 230 13.68 4.09 -5.39
C THR A 230 13.67 3.64 -3.93
N ASP A 231 14.13 2.41 -3.64
CA ASP A 231 14.30 1.90 -2.28
C ASP A 231 15.17 2.84 -1.42
N PHE A 232 16.23 3.41 -2.03
CA PHE A 232 17.06 4.42 -1.38
C PHE A 232 16.28 5.71 -1.04
N GLY A 233 15.40 6.14 -1.94
CA GLY A 233 14.52 7.29 -1.71
C GLY A 233 13.54 7.04 -0.57
N ILE A 234 12.91 5.86 -0.52
CA ILE A 234 12.01 5.46 0.57
C ILE A 234 12.77 5.48 1.90
N ARG A 235 13.96 4.84 1.97
CA ARG A 235 14.82 4.87 3.14
C ARG A 235 15.15 6.30 3.59
N HIS A 236 15.57 7.17 2.66
CA HIS A 236 15.89 8.56 2.97
C HIS A 236 14.75 9.28 3.69
N PHE A 237 13.50 9.12 3.23
CA PHE A 237 12.34 9.74 3.88
C PHE A 237 12.01 9.12 5.23
N LEU A 238 12.22 7.83 5.41
CA LEU A 238 12.06 7.17 6.71
C LEU A 238 13.09 7.68 7.73
N ASP A 239 14.35 7.79 7.34
CA ASP A 239 15.44 8.27 8.21
C ASP A 239 15.25 9.75 8.58
N ALA A 240 14.78 10.58 7.64
CA ALA A 240 14.56 12.01 7.85
C ALA A 240 13.31 12.32 8.69
N ASN A 241 12.33 11.41 8.75
CA ASN A 241 11.04 11.63 9.39
C ASN A 241 10.73 10.48 10.38
N PRO A 242 11.14 10.62 11.64
CA PRO A 242 10.87 9.59 12.66
C PRO A 242 9.39 9.35 12.95
N ASP A 243 8.53 10.37 12.77
CA ASP A 243 7.09 10.23 12.93
C ASP A 243 6.45 9.59 11.70
N PRO A 244 5.61 8.53 11.85
CA PRO A 244 4.95 7.88 10.71
C PRO A 244 4.13 8.81 9.83
N ALA A 245 3.43 9.80 10.41
CA ALA A 245 2.65 10.77 9.65
C ALA A 245 3.54 11.65 8.78
N ALA A 246 4.59 12.21 9.37
CA ALA A 246 5.57 13.01 8.62
C ALA A 246 6.25 12.20 7.50
N ALA A 247 6.51 10.90 7.73
CA ALA A 247 7.13 10.03 6.75
C ALA A 247 6.20 9.76 5.55
N VAL A 248 4.92 9.42 5.77
CA VAL A 248 3.97 9.21 4.67
C VAL A 248 3.70 10.49 3.89
N GLU A 249 3.59 11.66 4.56
CA GLU A 249 3.43 12.96 3.91
C GLU A 249 4.63 13.32 3.03
N ALA A 250 5.86 13.13 3.55
CA ALA A 250 7.07 13.44 2.81
C ALA A 250 7.25 12.55 1.58
N MET A 251 6.99 11.23 1.71
CA MET A 251 7.03 10.29 0.59
C MET A 251 5.95 10.61 -0.45
N MET A 252 4.71 10.92 -0.01
CA MET A 252 3.63 11.30 -0.92
C MET A 252 3.98 12.57 -1.70
N ALA A 253 4.45 13.62 -1.01
CA ALA A 253 4.84 14.87 -1.64
C ALA A 253 5.94 14.65 -2.70
N ALA A 254 6.96 13.88 -2.37
CA ALA A 254 8.04 13.55 -3.30
C ALA A 254 7.56 12.72 -4.50
N ALA A 255 6.70 11.73 -4.28
CA ALA A 255 6.14 10.93 -5.37
C ALA A 255 5.27 11.77 -6.31
N LEU A 256 4.47 12.68 -5.77
CA LEU A 256 3.71 13.63 -6.56
C LEU A 256 4.63 14.59 -7.32
N GLU A 257 5.71 15.11 -6.71
CA GLU A 257 6.67 15.97 -7.37
C GLU A 257 7.38 15.28 -8.52
N ASN A 258 7.75 14.01 -8.37
CA ASN A 258 8.42 13.19 -9.39
C ASN A 258 7.52 12.80 -10.57
N GLY A 259 6.21 12.96 -10.44
CA GLY A 259 5.28 12.74 -11.56
C GLY A 259 3.86 12.39 -11.14
N GLY A 260 3.70 11.65 -10.05
CA GLY A 260 2.40 11.18 -9.58
C GLY A 260 1.63 10.46 -10.69
N ARG A 261 2.31 9.54 -11.40
CA ARG A 261 1.79 8.91 -12.63
C ARG A 261 0.67 7.93 -12.38
N ASP A 262 0.56 7.44 -11.14
CA ASP A 262 -0.45 6.48 -10.71
C ASP A 262 -1.12 6.89 -9.41
N ASN A 263 -2.13 6.13 -8.97
CA ASN A 263 -2.64 6.16 -7.60
C ASN A 263 -1.51 5.77 -6.64
N ILE A 264 -1.41 6.44 -5.50
CA ILE A 264 -0.33 6.25 -4.54
C ILE A 264 -0.94 6.00 -3.18
N THR A 265 -0.62 4.87 -2.58
CA THR A 265 -1.07 4.52 -1.23
C THR A 265 0.10 4.06 -0.41
N ILE A 266 0.25 4.62 0.80
CA ILE A 266 1.39 4.38 1.68
C ILE A 266 0.89 4.18 3.11
N VAL A 267 1.39 3.15 3.77
CA VAL A 267 1.26 2.95 5.22
C VAL A 267 2.67 2.84 5.80
N VAL A 268 2.95 3.59 6.86
CA VAL A 268 4.14 3.44 7.68
C VAL A 268 3.72 2.93 9.05
N LEU A 269 4.35 1.87 9.54
CA LEU A 269 4.09 1.26 10.84
C LEU A 269 5.39 1.11 11.61
N ASP A 270 5.45 1.72 12.79
CA ASP A 270 6.58 1.68 13.72
C ASP A 270 6.29 0.77 14.91
N VAL A 271 7.32 0.08 15.34
CA VAL A 271 7.30 -0.88 16.44
C VAL A 271 8.28 -0.47 17.50
N THR A 272 7.81 -0.29 18.73
CA THR A 272 8.67 -0.13 19.91
C THR A 272 8.36 -1.24 20.91
N ARG A 273 9.39 -1.98 21.32
CA ARG A 273 9.25 -3.05 22.32
C ARG A 273 9.70 -2.54 23.67
N ARG A 274 8.78 -2.51 24.64
CA ARG A 274 9.10 -2.21 26.03
C ARG A 274 9.30 -3.49 26.82
N GLY A 275 10.45 -3.62 27.48
CA GLY A 275 10.68 -4.66 28.48
C GLY A 275 9.81 -4.47 29.72
N ALA A 276 9.65 -5.53 30.52
CA ALA A 276 8.95 -5.50 31.82
C ALA A 276 9.73 -4.67 32.85
#